data_f24661d3d8d12a1f2c17e80c72645957
#
_entry.id   f24661d3d8d12a1f2c17e80c72645957
#
_cell.length_a   1.000
_cell.length_b   1.000
_cell.length_c   1.000
_cell.angle_alpha   90.00
_cell.angle_beta   90.00
_cell.angle_gamma   90.00
#
_symmetry.space_group_name_H-M   'P 1'
#
loop_
_entity.id
_entity.type
_entity.pdbx_description
1 polymer ?
#
loop_
_entity_poly.entity_id
_entity_poly.type
_entity_poly.pdbx_seq_one_letter_code
_entity_poly.pdbx_strand_id
1 'polypeptide(L)'
;MAGGGGTRFWPISRQKTPKQLLNLSGVDTLINETIDRVNKLSHKDNLFIVTNKSQRELMKETVDDKCHHNNILSAPIAKNTSAAIGFAAIKIMKKYGDGIMCVY
;
A
#
# COMPACT_ATOMS: atom_id res chain seq x y z
N MET A 1 0.54 2.05 -3.68
CA MET A 1 -0.37 2.98 -2.99
C MET A 1 -1.70 2.30 -2.69
N ALA A 2 -2.19 2.42 -1.46
CA ALA A 2 -3.31 1.63 -0.96
C ALA A 2 -4.28 2.45 -0.07
N GLY A 3 -4.57 3.69 -0.45
CA GLY A 3 -5.32 4.61 0.42
C GLY A 3 -6.70 5.05 -0.06
N GLY A 4 -7.15 4.58 -1.20
CA GLY A 4 -8.45 4.98 -1.75
C GLY A 4 -9.64 4.24 -1.11
N GLY A 5 -10.80 4.86 -1.03
CA GLY A 5 -12.03 4.24 -0.51
C GLY A 5 -12.66 3.19 -1.44
N GLY A 6 -12.22 3.14 -2.71
CA GLY A 6 -12.65 2.12 -3.66
C GLY A 6 -14.13 2.14 -4.00
N THR A 7 -14.75 3.30 -4.01
CA THR A 7 -16.22 3.44 -4.21
C THR A 7 -16.75 2.84 -5.52
N ARG A 8 -15.87 2.69 -6.53
CA ARG A 8 -16.21 2.07 -7.82
C ARG A 8 -16.64 0.61 -7.70
N PHE A 9 -16.24 -0.07 -6.66
CA PHE A 9 -16.59 -1.48 -6.40
C PHE A 9 -17.74 -1.63 -5.40
N TRP A 10 -18.41 -0.53 -5.02
CA TRP A 10 -19.60 -0.63 -4.19
C TRP A 10 -20.65 -1.52 -4.90
N PRO A 11 -21.37 -2.44 -4.22
CA PRO A 11 -21.40 -2.67 -2.77
C PRO A 11 -20.34 -3.63 -2.22
N ILE A 12 -19.44 -4.15 -3.03
CA ILE A 12 -18.39 -5.09 -2.61
C ILE A 12 -17.36 -4.38 -1.72
N SER A 13 -16.88 -3.20 -2.15
CA SER A 13 -15.99 -2.38 -1.32
C SER A 13 -16.78 -1.50 -0.35
N ARG A 14 -16.31 -1.40 0.86
CA ARG A 14 -16.86 -0.57 1.93
C ARG A 14 -15.74 0.16 2.64
N GLN A 15 -16.06 1.17 3.49
CA GLN A 15 -15.05 1.88 4.28
C GLN A 15 -14.21 0.95 5.15
N LYS A 16 -14.84 -0.07 5.74
CA LYS A 16 -14.16 -1.07 6.57
C LYS A 16 -13.42 -2.14 5.75
N THR A 17 -13.79 -2.33 4.48
CA THR A 17 -13.17 -3.29 3.58
C THR A 17 -12.94 -2.62 2.24
N PRO A 18 -11.88 -1.78 2.10
CA PRO A 18 -11.60 -1.06 0.88
C PRO A 18 -11.17 -1.99 -0.25
N LYS A 19 -11.18 -1.47 -1.47
CA LYS A 19 -10.83 -2.20 -2.70
C LYS A 19 -9.56 -3.05 -2.56
N GLN A 20 -8.53 -2.51 -1.97
CA GLN A 20 -7.22 -3.14 -1.86
C GLN A 20 -7.25 -4.45 -1.04
N LEU A 21 -8.21 -4.56 -0.13
CA LEU A 21 -8.36 -5.70 0.76
C LEU A 21 -9.41 -6.71 0.28
N LEU A 22 -9.96 -6.49 -0.92
CA LEU A 22 -10.91 -7.43 -1.53
C LEU A 22 -10.17 -8.60 -2.19
N ASN A 23 -10.73 -9.78 -2.05
CA ASN A 23 -10.30 -10.97 -2.79
C ASN A 23 -11.25 -11.16 -3.99
N LEU A 24 -10.88 -10.58 -5.13
CA LEU A 24 -11.68 -10.64 -6.35
C LEU A 24 -11.27 -11.80 -7.28
N SER A 25 -10.02 -12.25 -7.18
CA SER A 25 -9.50 -13.36 -8.00
C SER A 25 -9.86 -14.74 -7.44
N GLY A 26 -10.25 -14.81 -6.15
CA GLY A 26 -10.46 -16.07 -5.44
C GLY A 26 -9.18 -16.68 -4.86
N VAL A 27 -8.02 -16.08 -5.10
CA VAL A 27 -6.72 -16.56 -4.60
C VAL A 27 -6.26 -15.78 -3.38
N ASP A 28 -6.17 -14.45 -3.51
CA ASP A 28 -5.72 -13.58 -2.41
C ASP A 28 -6.29 -12.17 -2.58
N THR A 29 -6.03 -11.29 -1.63
CA THR A 29 -6.43 -9.89 -1.72
C THR A 29 -5.66 -9.17 -2.84
N LEU A 30 -6.24 -8.10 -3.38
CA LEU A 30 -5.60 -7.31 -4.43
C LEU A 30 -4.24 -6.75 -4.00
N ILE A 31 -4.10 -6.37 -2.73
CA ILE A 31 -2.82 -5.87 -2.22
C ILE A 31 -1.77 -6.97 -2.20
N ASN A 32 -2.09 -8.16 -1.72
CA ASN A 32 -1.15 -9.27 -1.66
C ASN A 32 -0.72 -9.75 -3.06
N GLU A 33 -1.64 -9.82 -4.00
CA GLU A 33 -1.31 -10.15 -5.39
C GLU A 33 -0.37 -9.11 -6.02
N THR A 34 -0.56 -7.83 -5.70
CA THR A 34 0.32 -6.77 -6.16
C THR A 34 1.71 -6.89 -5.54
N ILE A 35 1.78 -7.18 -4.24
CA ILE A 35 3.04 -7.40 -3.53
C ILE A 35 3.80 -8.58 -4.13
N ASP A 36 3.12 -9.68 -4.40
CA ASP A 36 3.76 -10.87 -4.99
C ASP A 36 4.37 -10.58 -6.37
N ARG A 37 3.69 -9.75 -7.18
CA ARG A 37 4.23 -9.30 -8.46
C ARG A 37 5.46 -8.39 -8.30
N VAL A 38 5.41 -7.45 -7.36
CA VAL A 38 6.49 -6.51 -7.10
C VAL A 38 7.70 -7.20 -6.50
N ASN A 39 7.50 -8.18 -5.62
CA ASN A 39 8.59 -8.93 -4.99
C ASN A 39 9.40 -9.79 -5.96
N LYS A 40 8.89 -10.01 -7.18
CA LYS A 40 9.68 -10.61 -8.26
C LYS A 40 10.71 -9.63 -8.84
N LEU A 41 10.51 -8.34 -8.67
CA LEU A 41 11.36 -7.28 -9.21
C LEU A 41 12.27 -6.65 -8.15
N SER A 42 11.87 -6.69 -6.90
CA SER A 42 12.56 -6.03 -5.80
C SER A 42 12.42 -6.83 -4.51
N HIS A 43 13.38 -6.69 -3.60
CA HIS A 43 13.32 -7.33 -2.29
C HIS A 43 12.25 -6.68 -1.40
N LYS A 44 11.62 -7.47 -0.52
CA LYS A 44 10.59 -6.98 0.40
C LYS A 44 11.03 -5.83 1.30
N ASP A 45 12.33 -5.72 1.59
CA ASP A 45 12.89 -4.62 2.39
C ASP A 45 12.80 -3.27 1.67
N ASN A 46 12.71 -3.28 0.34
CA ASN A 46 12.59 -2.10 -0.51
C ASN A 46 11.13 -1.79 -0.88
N LEU A 47 10.18 -2.54 -0.36
CA LEU A 47 8.76 -2.33 -0.59
C LEU A 47 8.17 -1.40 0.45
N PHE A 48 7.47 -0.37 0.00
CA PHE A 48 6.73 0.56 0.85
C PHE A 48 5.27 0.60 0.45
N ILE A 49 4.39 0.63 1.43
CA ILE A 49 2.95 0.75 1.22
C ILE A 49 2.51 2.08 1.84
N VAL A 50 1.87 2.93 1.04
CA VAL A 50 1.26 4.16 1.53
C VAL A 50 -0.24 3.97 1.59
N THR A 51 -0.80 4.15 2.75
CA THR A 51 -2.23 4.03 3.03
C THR A 51 -2.71 5.22 3.85
N ASN A 52 -3.95 5.21 4.27
CA ASN A 52 -4.45 6.20 5.23
C ASN A 52 -4.36 5.67 6.67
N LYS A 53 -4.51 6.58 7.63
CA LYS A 53 -4.37 6.25 9.05
C LYS A 53 -5.39 5.19 9.51
N SER A 54 -6.63 5.26 9.02
CA SER A 54 -7.70 4.34 9.43
C SER A 54 -7.51 2.92 8.90
N GLN A 55 -6.78 2.74 7.80
CA GLN A 55 -6.56 1.44 7.16
C GLN A 55 -5.22 0.81 7.50
N ARG A 56 -4.33 1.53 8.18
CA ARG A 56 -2.96 1.09 8.42
C ARG A 56 -2.90 -0.23 9.20
N GLU A 57 -3.66 -0.36 10.27
CA GLU A 57 -3.64 -1.56 11.11
C GLU A 57 -4.20 -2.77 10.36
N LEU A 58 -5.29 -2.59 9.63
CA LEU A 58 -5.87 -3.64 8.80
C LEU A 58 -4.90 -4.04 7.67
N MET A 59 -4.18 -3.09 7.11
CA MET A 59 -3.15 -3.34 6.11
C MET A 59 -2.02 -4.20 6.67
N LYS A 60 -1.55 -3.91 7.88
CA LYS A 60 -0.52 -4.71 8.56
C LYS A 60 -0.95 -6.17 8.75
N GLU A 61 -2.18 -6.39 9.17
CA GLU A 61 -2.73 -7.73 9.33
C GLU A 61 -2.84 -8.47 8.00
N THR A 62 -3.28 -7.77 6.95
CA THR A 62 -3.52 -8.37 5.64
C THR A 62 -2.22 -8.76 4.93
N VAL A 63 -1.20 -7.92 4.99
CA VAL A 63 0.08 -8.20 4.29
C VAL A 63 1.02 -9.09 5.11
N ASP A 64 0.76 -9.20 6.42
CA ASP A 64 1.52 -10.03 7.35
C ASP A 64 3.05 -9.81 7.20
N ASP A 65 3.81 -10.85 6.82
CA ASP A 65 5.26 -10.78 6.64
C ASP A 65 5.71 -10.44 5.20
N LYS A 66 4.79 -10.23 4.27
CA LYS A 66 5.10 -9.85 2.87
C LYS A 66 5.71 -8.47 2.73
N CYS A 67 5.52 -7.61 3.71
CA CYS A 67 6.07 -6.27 3.78
C CYS A 67 6.43 -5.95 5.22
N HIS A 68 7.54 -5.26 5.46
CA HIS A 68 7.88 -4.80 6.80
C HIS A 68 6.84 -3.81 7.31
N HIS A 69 6.35 -4.00 8.53
CA HIS A 69 5.33 -3.13 9.13
C HIS A 69 5.80 -1.67 9.25
N ASN A 70 7.11 -1.45 9.45
CA ASN A 70 7.68 -0.09 9.46
C ASN A 70 7.66 0.59 8.09
N ASN A 71 7.53 -0.16 7.01
CA ASN A 71 7.41 0.34 5.64
C ASN A 71 5.95 0.58 5.22
N ILE A 72 4.99 0.31 6.09
CA ILE A 72 3.60 0.67 5.88
C ILE A 72 3.41 2.09 6.41
N LEU A 73 3.38 3.05 5.49
CA LEU A 73 3.32 4.47 5.78
C LEU A 73 1.88 4.95 5.80
N SER A 74 1.57 5.78 6.79
CA SER A 74 0.28 6.44 6.89
C SER A 74 0.43 7.89 6.43
N ALA A 75 -0.17 8.24 5.30
CA ALA A 75 -0.19 9.62 4.82
C ALA A 75 -0.99 10.49 5.80
N PRO A 76 -0.46 11.66 6.22
CA PRO A 76 -1.14 12.51 7.22
C PRO A 76 -2.46 13.08 6.70
N ILE A 77 -2.58 13.27 5.38
CA ILE A 77 -3.80 13.75 4.73
C ILE A 77 -4.03 12.93 3.46
N ALA A 78 -5.23 12.35 3.35
CA ALA A 78 -5.64 11.59 2.16
C ALA A 78 -6.11 12.56 1.06
N LYS A 79 -5.18 13.27 0.40
CA LYS A 79 -5.55 14.26 -0.62
C LYS A 79 -5.51 13.71 -2.04
N ASN A 80 -4.38 13.20 -2.50
CA ASN A 80 -4.25 12.70 -3.86
C ASN A 80 -3.00 11.84 -4.03
N THR A 81 -2.86 11.27 -5.22
CA THR A 81 -1.73 10.44 -5.63
C THR A 81 -0.38 11.16 -5.50
N SER A 82 -0.29 12.43 -5.93
CA SER A 82 0.96 13.20 -5.87
C SER A 82 1.45 13.40 -4.44
N ALA A 83 0.55 13.69 -3.50
CA ALA A 83 0.91 13.85 -2.10
C ALA A 83 1.42 12.54 -1.50
N ALA A 84 0.79 11.40 -1.82
CA ALA A 84 1.23 10.09 -1.36
C ALA A 84 2.61 9.73 -1.91
N ILE A 85 2.86 9.97 -3.19
CA ILE A 85 4.15 9.72 -3.83
C ILE A 85 5.24 10.59 -3.22
N GLY A 86 5.00 11.89 -3.05
CA GLY A 86 5.94 12.82 -2.42
C GLY A 86 6.28 12.45 -0.99
N PHE A 87 5.29 12.07 -0.20
CA PHE A 87 5.47 11.60 1.17
C PHE A 87 6.34 10.33 1.24
N ALA A 88 6.07 9.36 0.39
CA ALA A 88 6.87 8.13 0.29
C ALA A 88 8.30 8.44 -0.15
N ALA A 89 8.49 9.30 -1.15
CA ALA A 89 9.80 9.68 -1.65
C ALA A 89 10.67 10.30 -0.56
N ILE A 90 10.12 11.20 0.25
CA ILE A 90 10.84 11.82 1.36
C ILE A 90 11.27 10.76 2.40
N LYS A 91 10.39 9.84 2.74
CA LYS A 91 10.69 8.77 3.70
C LYS A 91 11.77 7.82 3.19
N ILE A 92 11.70 7.44 1.92
CA ILE A 92 12.69 6.56 1.29
C ILE A 92 14.04 7.26 1.18
N MET A 93 14.05 8.54 0.78
CA MET A 93 15.29 9.32 0.68
C MET A 93 15.99 9.46 2.03
N LYS A 94 15.26 9.67 3.10
CA LYS A 94 15.82 9.72 4.47
C LYS A 94 16.41 8.39 4.91
N LYS A 95 15.87 7.28 4.45
CA LYS A 95 16.31 5.94 4.85
C LYS A 95 17.46 5.41 4.01
N TYR A 96 17.43 5.62 2.69
CA TYR A 96 18.37 5.02 1.74
C TYR A 96 19.19 6.03 0.94
N GLY A 97 18.88 7.32 0.99
CA GLY A 97 19.47 8.35 0.12
C GLY A 97 18.80 8.35 -1.25
N ASP A 98 19.56 8.75 -2.28
CA ASP A 98 19.05 8.85 -3.65
C ASP A 98 18.86 7.47 -4.30
N GLY A 99 17.95 7.39 -5.25
CA GLY A 99 17.63 6.14 -5.95
C GLY A 99 16.45 6.26 -6.89
N ILE A 100 16.04 5.14 -7.46
CA ILE A 100 14.88 5.05 -8.34
C ILE A 100 13.71 4.49 -7.56
N MET A 101 12.56 5.16 -7.59
CA MET A 101 11.32 4.74 -6.96
C MET A 101 10.28 4.39 -8.03
N CYS A 102 9.83 3.13 -8.03
CA CYS A 102 8.73 2.68 -8.89
C CYS A 102 7.41 2.74 -8.10
N VAL A 103 6.37 3.25 -8.73
CA VAL A 103 5.05 3.45 -8.11
C VAL A 103 4.01 2.52 -8.74
N TYR A 104 3.31 1.81 -7.91
CA TYR A 104 2.25 0.88 -8.32
C TYR A 104 0.91 1.20 -7.65
#